data_b72c1bceeeb7f4d8269cc4cca42184de
#
_entry.id   b72c1bceeeb7f4d8269cc4cca42184de
#
_cell.length_a   1.000
_cell.length_b   1.000
_cell.length_c   1.000
_cell.angle_alpha   90.00
_cell.angle_beta   90.00
_cell.angle_gamma   90.00
#
_symmetry.space_group_name_H-M   'P 1'
#
loop_
_entity.id
_entity.type
_entity.pdbx_description
1 polymer ?
#
loop_
_entity_poly.entity_id
_entity_poly.type
_entity_poly.pdbx_seq_one_letter_code
_entity_poly.pdbx_strand_id
1 'polypeptide(L)'
;QAEMVLGGAASEGKYWASLGTVLDAEQDTPVNSGGGVGGLPPAEWDVVYRRDPIGIVGLISAWNYPLNVAFRKVAPALVAGNCAILKPSEIAGLSCMFLGKLAKDVGIPEGVFSVVTGDRETGAALVASPSVSMVSFTGSSLTGSKIMEASAPKLSQVALELGGKSAMVVFEDTDIERAVEATIKGCLTNGGQICTAHTRLIVQEGIKDDLLKKLKNVLEKIPYCSDPITERERGDRAWETGMTDVIQPVVSESQHEKVLGFLNEAKASGIEIYTGGGVPDPTDVKNSSGYFIQPTILTNVPRDSDAWQKEIFGPVLSVRSFSSEAEAIAEANSTAFGLA
;
A
#
# COMPACT_ATOMS: atom_id res chain seq x y z
N GLN A 1 9.88 -8.82 8.33
CA GLN A 1 8.60 -8.28 7.79
C GLN A 1 7.43 -8.66 8.71
N ALA A 2 7.27 -9.93 9.10
CA ALA A 2 6.17 -10.36 9.96
C ALA A 2 6.12 -9.59 11.29
N GLU A 3 7.26 -9.40 11.97
CA GLU A 3 7.32 -8.62 13.22
C GLU A 3 7.01 -7.14 13.02
N MET A 4 7.50 -6.54 11.94
CA MET A 4 7.16 -5.16 11.59
C MET A 4 5.67 -5.00 11.31
N VAL A 5 5.06 -5.95 10.60
CA VAL A 5 3.62 -5.97 10.31
C VAL A 5 2.80 -6.13 11.59
N LEU A 6 3.21 -7.04 12.48
CA LEU A 6 2.56 -7.23 13.80
C LEU A 6 2.69 -6.00 14.69
N GLY A 7 3.90 -5.45 14.79
CA GLY A 7 4.17 -4.22 15.56
C GLY A 7 3.38 -3.03 15.04
N GLY A 8 3.32 -2.87 13.74
CA GLY A 8 2.51 -1.84 13.08
C GLY A 8 1.02 -1.99 13.38
N ALA A 9 0.46 -3.18 13.22
CA ALA A 9 -0.95 -3.45 13.54
C ALA A 9 -1.28 -3.18 15.02
N ALA A 10 -0.39 -3.60 15.95
CA ALA A 10 -0.58 -3.34 17.37
C ALA A 10 -0.52 -1.84 17.71
N SER A 11 0.39 -1.08 17.08
CA SER A 11 0.51 0.36 17.25
C SER A 11 -0.73 1.10 16.73
N GLU A 12 -1.22 0.74 15.57
CA GLU A 12 -2.47 1.25 14.99
C GLU A 12 -3.67 0.98 15.93
N GLY A 13 -3.78 -0.25 16.47
CA GLY A 13 -4.83 -0.59 17.42
C GLY A 13 -4.83 0.26 18.69
N LYS A 14 -3.63 0.52 19.26
CA LYS A 14 -3.47 1.41 20.42
C LYS A 14 -3.87 2.85 20.11
N TYR A 15 -3.49 3.35 18.94
CA TYR A 15 -3.86 4.68 18.48
C TYR A 15 -5.40 4.82 18.39
N TRP A 16 -6.06 3.92 17.67
CA TRP A 16 -7.51 3.98 17.52
C TRP A 16 -8.25 3.78 18.85
N ALA A 17 -7.79 2.88 19.71
CA ALA A 17 -8.36 2.71 21.05
C ALA A 17 -8.29 3.99 21.88
N SER A 18 -7.21 4.76 21.78
CA SER A 18 -7.07 6.05 22.48
C SER A 18 -8.05 7.11 21.97
N LEU A 19 -8.45 7.03 20.68
CA LEU A 19 -9.44 7.96 20.11
C LEU A 19 -10.88 7.65 20.57
N GLY A 20 -11.18 6.43 21.00
CA GLY A 20 -12.52 6.08 21.51
C GLY A 20 -12.97 6.97 22.66
N THR A 21 -12.08 7.25 23.61
CA THR A 21 -12.37 8.15 24.73
C THR A 21 -12.60 9.59 24.30
N VAL A 22 -11.95 10.03 23.22
CA VAL A 22 -12.14 11.38 22.65
C VAL A 22 -13.51 11.46 21.96
N LEU A 23 -13.87 10.43 21.20
CA LEU A 23 -15.17 10.36 20.52
C LEU A 23 -16.33 10.38 21.53
N ASP A 24 -16.20 9.66 22.63
CA ASP A 24 -17.20 9.65 23.72
C ASP A 24 -17.31 11.01 24.43
N ALA A 25 -16.17 11.70 24.64
CA ALA A 25 -16.13 13.00 25.29
C ALA A 25 -16.67 14.14 24.39
N GLU A 26 -16.64 13.99 23.08
CA GLU A 26 -17.16 14.98 22.12
C GLU A 26 -18.63 14.75 21.76
N GLN A 27 -19.27 13.70 22.27
CA GLN A 27 -20.71 13.51 22.09
C GLN A 27 -21.48 14.64 22.77
N ASP A 28 -22.45 15.18 22.03
CA ASP A 28 -23.31 16.27 22.50
C ASP A 28 -22.57 17.62 22.78
N THR A 29 -21.47 17.87 22.04
CA THR A 29 -20.79 19.17 22.14
C THR A 29 -21.70 20.28 21.59
N PRO A 30 -22.11 21.25 22.40
CA PRO A 30 -22.91 22.38 21.91
C PRO A 30 -22.12 23.19 20.90
N VAL A 31 -22.72 23.48 19.76
CA VAL A 31 -22.17 24.44 18.81
C VAL A 31 -22.48 25.84 19.32
N ASN A 32 -21.57 26.43 20.08
CA ASN A 32 -21.61 27.85 20.38
C ASN A 32 -21.34 28.67 19.13
N SER A 33 -22.28 28.67 18.20
CA SER A 33 -22.26 29.60 17.08
C SER A 33 -22.77 30.96 17.62
N GLY A 34 -21.86 31.89 17.88
CA GLY A 34 -22.20 33.27 18.18
C GLY A 34 -22.92 34.02 17.04
N GLY A 35 -23.37 33.29 16.02
CA GLY A 35 -24.20 33.71 14.92
C GLY A 35 -25.16 32.59 14.57
N GLY A 36 -26.44 32.87 14.50
CA GLY A 36 -27.49 31.89 14.23
C GLY A 36 -27.21 30.99 13.03
N VAL A 37 -27.65 29.74 13.08
CA VAL A 37 -27.56 28.78 11.99
C VAL A 37 -28.68 29.08 10.98
N GLY A 38 -28.32 29.27 9.70
CA GLY A 38 -29.32 29.49 8.65
C GLY A 38 -30.12 30.76 8.77
N GLY A 39 -29.56 31.82 9.42
CA GLY A 39 -30.25 33.15 9.54
C GLY A 39 -31.26 33.22 10.70
N LEU A 40 -31.32 32.23 11.57
CA LEU A 40 -32.19 32.19 12.75
C LEU A 40 -31.47 32.81 13.96
N PRO A 41 -32.19 33.54 14.84
CA PRO A 41 -31.55 34.18 15.99
C PRO A 41 -31.02 33.17 17.00
N PRO A 42 -29.85 33.44 17.68
CA PRO A 42 -29.15 32.51 18.55
C PRO A 42 -29.94 32.03 19.77
N ALA A 43 -31.00 32.68 20.15
CA ALA A 43 -31.74 32.46 21.42
C ALA A 43 -32.82 31.37 21.33
N GLU A 44 -33.11 30.81 20.16
CA GLU A 44 -34.26 29.92 19.96
C GLU A 44 -33.88 28.47 19.64
N TRP A 45 -32.54 28.14 19.49
CA TRP A 45 -32.10 26.84 19.03
C TRP A 45 -30.86 26.34 19.78
N ASP A 46 -30.96 25.15 20.33
CA ASP A 46 -29.82 24.37 20.79
C ASP A 46 -29.32 23.50 19.65
N VAL A 47 -28.11 23.76 19.15
CA VAL A 47 -27.45 22.95 18.10
C VAL A 47 -26.38 22.09 18.76
N VAL A 48 -26.52 20.78 18.61
CA VAL A 48 -25.52 19.81 19.08
C VAL A 48 -25.01 18.97 17.92
N TYR A 49 -23.70 18.70 17.92
CA TYR A 49 -23.10 17.69 17.04
C TYR A 49 -23.17 16.33 17.74
N ARG A 50 -23.76 15.36 17.05
CA ARG A 50 -23.77 13.99 17.46
C ARG A 50 -23.11 13.10 16.39
N ARG A 51 -22.25 12.18 16.82
CA ARG A 51 -21.63 11.17 15.97
C ARG A 51 -22.28 9.83 16.23
N ASP A 52 -23.07 9.34 15.29
CA ASP A 52 -23.71 8.02 15.37
C ASP A 52 -22.98 7.01 14.48
N PRO A 53 -22.90 5.72 14.89
CA PRO A 53 -22.40 4.67 14.02
C PRO A 53 -23.21 4.58 12.72
N ILE A 54 -22.54 4.35 11.58
CA ILE A 54 -23.22 4.22 10.28
C ILE A 54 -23.83 2.84 10.05
N GLY A 55 -23.55 1.87 10.94
CA GLY A 55 -24.12 0.52 10.89
C GLY A 55 -23.11 -0.56 10.54
N ILE A 56 -23.33 -1.31 9.46
CA ILE A 56 -22.44 -2.38 9.03
C ILE A 56 -21.44 -1.86 7.99
N VAL A 57 -20.16 -2.06 8.27
CA VAL A 57 -19.05 -1.69 7.37
C VAL A 57 -18.43 -2.93 6.72
N GLY A 58 -18.43 -3.00 5.41
CA GLY A 58 -17.71 -4.01 4.62
C GLY A 58 -16.25 -3.58 4.44
N LEU A 59 -15.30 -4.40 4.91
CA LEU A 59 -13.87 -4.13 4.89
C LEU A 59 -13.19 -5.13 3.96
N ILE A 60 -12.54 -4.64 2.89
CA ILE A 60 -11.84 -5.50 1.93
C ILE A 60 -10.37 -5.13 1.95
N SER A 61 -9.49 -6.05 2.36
CA SER A 61 -8.07 -5.81 2.54
C SER A 61 -7.20 -6.47 1.48
N ALA A 62 -6.08 -5.81 1.16
CA ALA A 62 -5.06 -6.31 0.23
C ALA A 62 -4.14 -7.34 0.89
N TRP A 63 -3.35 -8.02 0.06
CA TRP A 63 -2.47 -9.13 0.45
C TRP A 63 -1.05 -8.71 0.85
N ASN A 64 -0.61 -7.52 0.46
CA ASN A 64 0.79 -7.11 0.62
C ASN A 64 1.20 -6.79 2.08
N TYR A 65 0.27 -6.27 2.88
CA TYR A 65 0.40 -6.06 4.33
C TYR A 65 -0.87 -6.51 5.05
N PRO A 66 -1.17 -7.82 5.06
CA PRO A 66 -2.51 -8.32 5.36
C PRO A 66 -3.04 -7.87 6.72
N LEU A 67 -2.25 -7.94 7.79
CA LEU A 67 -2.69 -7.51 9.12
C LEU A 67 -2.78 -6.00 9.26
N ASN A 68 -1.79 -5.24 8.76
CA ASN A 68 -1.81 -3.78 8.87
C ASN A 68 -2.99 -3.19 8.10
N VAL A 69 -3.19 -3.62 6.85
CA VAL A 69 -4.30 -3.14 6.02
C VAL A 69 -5.65 -3.51 6.63
N ALA A 70 -5.77 -4.72 7.19
CA ALA A 70 -6.99 -5.13 7.89
C ALA A 70 -7.22 -4.29 9.15
N PHE A 71 -6.21 -4.12 10.00
CA PHE A 71 -6.32 -3.39 11.26
C PHE A 71 -6.63 -1.91 11.06
N ARG A 72 -6.05 -1.26 10.04
CA ARG A 72 -6.36 0.11 9.61
C ARG A 72 -7.84 0.34 9.30
N LYS A 73 -8.56 -0.73 8.98
CA LYS A 73 -9.99 -0.69 8.67
C LYS A 73 -10.84 -1.15 9.85
N VAL A 74 -10.46 -2.26 10.48
CA VAL A 74 -11.21 -2.87 11.58
C VAL A 74 -11.22 -1.98 12.82
N ALA A 75 -10.06 -1.47 13.23
CA ALA A 75 -9.95 -0.69 14.46
C ALA A 75 -10.82 0.59 14.45
N PRO A 76 -10.75 1.48 13.44
CA PRO A 76 -11.61 2.66 13.40
C PRO A 76 -13.09 2.30 13.26
N ALA A 77 -13.45 1.24 12.52
CA ALA A 77 -14.83 0.83 12.39
C ALA A 77 -15.44 0.43 13.76
N LEU A 78 -14.71 -0.38 14.53
CA LEU A 78 -15.15 -0.83 15.86
C LEU A 78 -15.16 0.31 16.88
N VAL A 79 -14.13 1.16 16.90
CA VAL A 79 -14.04 2.31 17.81
C VAL A 79 -15.17 3.32 17.57
N ALA A 80 -15.59 3.48 16.31
CA ALA A 80 -16.75 4.32 15.97
C ALA A 80 -18.11 3.62 16.21
N GLY A 81 -18.14 2.46 16.90
CA GLY A 81 -19.36 1.75 17.26
C GLY A 81 -20.04 0.95 16.14
N ASN A 82 -19.36 0.72 15.01
CA ASN A 82 -19.93 -0.02 13.89
C ASN A 82 -19.72 -1.53 14.01
N CYS A 83 -20.59 -2.31 13.34
CA CYS A 83 -20.30 -3.70 13.05
C CYS A 83 -19.42 -3.80 11.80
N ALA A 84 -18.45 -4.71 11.80
CA ALA A 84 -17.46 -4.84 10.74
C ALA A 84 -17.43 -6.26 10.17
N ILE A 85 -17.45 -6.36 8.83
CA ILE A 85 -17.26 -7.61 8.10
C ILE A 85 -15.97 -7.48 7.29
N LEU A 86 -14.92 -8.20 7.68
CA LEU A 86 -13.64 -8.22 7.00
C LEU A 86 -13.57 -9.35 5.98
N LYS A 87 -13.36 -9.00 4.71
CA LYS A 87 -12.99 -9.93 3.64
C LYS A 87 -11.52 -9.70 3.26
N PRO A 88 -10.57 -10.50 3.75
CA PRO A 88 -9.17 -10.41 3.33
C PRO A 88 -8.98 -10.94 1.91
N SER A 89 -7.81 -10.62 1.31
CA SER A 89 -7.41 -11.27 0.07
C SER A 89 -7.26 -12.79 0.26
N GLU A 90 -7.69 -13.57 -0.72
CA GLU A 90 -7.63 -15.04 -0.73
C GLU A 90 -6.20 -15.58 -0.64
N ILE A 91 -5.21 -14.86 -1.15
CA ILE A 91 -3.79 -15.28 -1.14
C ILE A 91 -3.06 -14.95 0.16
N ALA A 92 -3.66 -14.18 1.07
CA ALA A 92 -3.06 -13.80 2.35
C ALA A 92 -4.08 -13.73 3.51
N GLY A 93 -5.08 -14.63 3.49
CA GLY A 93 -6.20 -14.58 4.42
C GLY A 93 -5.93 -15.12 5.82
N LEU A 94 -4.96 -16.03 6.00
CA LEU A 94 -4.76 -16.78 7.27
C LEU A 94 -4.54 -15.89 8.48
N SER A 95 -3.67 -14.88 8.37
CA SER A 95 -3.41 -13.94 9.46
C SER A 95 -4.64 -13.11 9.83
N CYS A 96 -5.49 -12.78 8.85
CA CYS A 96 -6.73 -12.04 9.08
C CYS A 96 -7.82 -12.92 9.73
N MET A 97 -7.87 -14.21 9.40
CA MET A 97 -8.76 -15.16 10.10
C MET A 97 -8.45 -15.24 11.59
N PHE A 98 -7.16 -15.14 11.95
CA PHE A 98 -6.75 -15.10 13.35
C PHE A 98 -7.31 -13.88 14.10
N LEU A 99 -7.54 -12.75 13.42
CA LEU A 99 -8.20 -11.58 14.03
C LEU A 99 -9.61 -11.90 14.50
N GLY A 100 -10.37 -12.71 13.76
CA GLY A 100 -11.71 -13.15 14.19
C GLY A 100 -11.67 -13.99 15.48
N LYS A 101 -10.67 -14.91 15.58
CA LYS A 101 -10.45 -15.65 16.81
C LYS A 101 -10.04 -14.72 17.97
N LEU A 102 -9.10 -13.82 17.73
CA LEU A 102 -8.64 -12.86 18.73
C LEU A 102 -9.77 -11.99 19.25
N ALA A 103 -10.64 -11.50 18.37
CA ALA A 103 -11.81 -10.70 18.76
C ALA A 103 -12.73 -11.46 19.74
N LYS A 104 -12.97 -12.74 19.49
CA LYS A 104 -13.72 -13.59 20.41
C LYS A 104 -12.99 -13.79 21.75
N ASP A 105 -11.68 -14.06 21.71
CA ASP A 105 -10.87 -14.31 22.90
C ASP A 105 -10.80 -13.06 23.84
N VAL A 106 -10.86 -11.85 23.28
CA VAL A 106 -10.89 -10.59 24.05
C VAL A 106 -12.30 -10.09 24.39
N GLY A 107 -13.33 -10.86 24.07
CA GLY A 107 -14.72 -10.58 24.49
C GLY A 107 -15.48 -9.60 23.60
N ILE A 108 -15.09 -9.38 22.36
CA ILE A 108 -15.93 -8.65 21.39
C ILE A 108 -17.23 -9.45 21.18
N PRO A 109 -18.42 -8.86 21.34
CA PRO A 109 -19.68 -9.56 21.20
C PRO A 109 -19.86 -10.21 19.83
N GLU A 110 -20.55 -11.36 19.77
CA GLU A 110 -20.86 -12.04 18.51
C GLU A 110 -21.66 -11.12 17.58
N GLY A 111 -21.30 -11.14 16.29
CA GLY A 111 -21.93 -10.30 15.27
C GLY A 111 -21.31 -8.90 15.11
N VAL A 112 -20.53 -8.42 16.09
CA VAL A 112 -19.88 -7.10 15.97
C VAL A 112 -18.71 -7.13 14.99
N PHE A 113 -17.90 -8.20 15.01
CA PHE A 113 -16.81 -8.38 14.05
C PHE A 113 -16.84 -9.79 13.46
N SER A 114 -16.83 -9.86 12.13
CA SER A 114 -16.81 -11.12 11.39
C SER A 114 -15.73 -11.11 10.33
N VAL A 115 -15.08 -12.26 10.11
CA VAL A 115 -14.14 -12.45 9.01
C VAL A 115 -14.74 -13.46 8.04
N VAL A 116 -14.88 -13.07 6.77
CA VAL A 116 -15.38 -13.93 5.70
C VAL A 116 -14.26 -14.16 4.67
N THR A 117 -14.00 -15.40 4.35
CA THR A 117 -13.03 -15.77 3.31
C THR A 117 -13.75 -16.00 1.98
N GLY A 118 -13.01 -15.87 0.91
CA GLY A 118 -13.50 -16.08 -0.44
C GLY A 118 -12.77 -15.18 -1.44
N ASP A 119 -13.16 -15.33 -2.67
CA ASP A 119 -12.58 -14.65 -3.83
C ASP A 119 -13.31 -13.34 -4.20
N ARG A 120 -13.26 -13.01 -5.48
CA ARG A 120 -13.91 -11.84 -6.06
C ARG A 120 -15.43 -11.85 -5.87
N GLU A 121 -16.08 -13.02 -5.95
CA GLU A 121 -17.55 -13.12 -5.86
C GLU A 121 -18.01 -12.78 -4.45
N THR A 122 -17.29 -13.28 -3.43
CA THR A 122 -17.55 -12.92 -2.02
C THR A 122 -17.41 -11.42 -1.79
N GLY A 123 -16.35 -10.79 -2.36
CA GLY A 123 -16.16 -9.34 -2.29
C GLY A 123 -17.30 -8.57 -2.97
N ALA A 124 -17.73 -9.01 -4.15
CA ALA A 124 -18.85 -8.41 -4.87
C ALA A 124 -20.17 -8.53 -4.11
N ALA A 125 -20.44 -9.70 -3.51
CA ALA A 125 -21.63 -9.92 -2.69
C ALA A 125 -21.64 -9.00 -1.45
N LEU A 126 -20.50 -8.83 -0.78
CA LEU A 126 -20.37 -7.91 0.34
C LEU A 126 -20.67 -6.46 -0.08
N VAL A 127 -20.11 -6.00 -1.21
CA VAL A 127 -20.36 -4.65 -1.75
C VAL A 127 -21.82 -4.49 -2.16
N ALA A 128 -22.44 -5.50 -2.76
CA ALA A 128 -23.83 -5.44 -3.23
C ALA A 128 -24.88 -5.52 -2.10
N SER A 129 -24.50 -6.02 -0.92
CA SER A 129 -25.43 -6.24 0.21
C SER A 129 -26.14 -4.94 0.61
N PRO A 130 -27.49 -4.94 0.71
CA PRO A 130 -28.25 -3.76 1.14
C PRO A 130 -28.02 -3.39 2.60
N SER A 131 -27.55 -4.33 3.44
CA SER A 131 -27.26 -4.12 4.83
C SER A 131 -25.90 -3.44 5.08
N VAL A 132 -25.03 -3.34 4.06
CA VAL A 132 -23.72 -2.70 4.17
C VAL A 132 -23.86 -1.22 3.84
N SER A 133 -23.65 -0.38 4.85
CA SER A 133 -23.78 1.08 4.74
C SER A 133 -22.53 1.74 4.16
N MET A 134 -21.35 1.16 4.40
CA MET A 134 -20.07 1.66 3.91
C MET A 134 -19.16 0.51 3.49
N VAL A 135 -18.36 0.73 2.45
CA VAL A 135 -17.28 -0.18 2.05
C VAL A 135 -15.93 0.52 2.17
N SER A 136 -15.00 -0.08 2.90
CA SER A 136 -13.59 0.34 2.92
C SER A 136 -12.74 -0.70 2.19
N PHE A 137 -12.11 -0.29 1.10
CA PHE A 137 -11.34 -1.15 0.20
C PHE A 137 -9.88 -0.69 0.09
N THR A 138 -8.95 -1.66 0.07
CA THR A 138 -7.57 -1.44 -0.36
C THR A 138 -7.23 -2.42 -1.47
N GLY A 139 -6.75 -1.91 -2.60
CA GLY A 139 -6.35 -2.72 -3.75
C GLY A 139 -6.17 -1.91 -5.03
N SER A 140 -6.39 -2.53 -6.20
CA SER A 140 -6.18 -1.88 -7.48
C SER A 140 -7.21 -0.78 -7.79
N SER A 141 -6.79 0.27 -8.52
CA SER A 141 -7.68 1.35 -8.97
C SER A 141 -8.85 0.84 -9.80
N LEU A 142 -8.62 -0.17 -10.65
CA LEU A 142 -9.69 -0.79 -11.44
C LEU A 142 -10.77 -1.42 -10.56
N THR A 143 -10.38 -2.12 -9.50
CA THR A 143 -11.34 -2.71 -8.57
C THR A 143 -12.05 -1.64 -7.74
N GLY A 144 -11.33 -0.59 -7.33
CA GLY A 144 -11.92 0.57 -6.64
C GLY A 144 -13.02 1.23 -7.47
N SER A 145 -12.79 1.47 -8.76
CA SER A 145 -13.80 2.02 -9.68
C SER A 145 -15.05 1.14 -9.75
N LYS A 146 -14.89 -0.20 -9.83
CA LYS A 146 -16.02 -1.14 -9.83
C LYS A 146 -16.79 -1.14 -8.50
N ILE A 147 -16.11 -0.95 -7.38
CA ILE A 147 -16.75 -0.83 -6.06
C ILE A 147 -17.56 0.47 -5.99
N MET A 148 -17.04 1.59 -6.47
CA MET A 148 -17.79 2.85 -6.56
C MET A 148 -19.04 2.69 -7.41
N GLU A 149 -18.91 2.09 -8.59
CA GLU A 149 -20.02 1.83 -9.51
C GLU A 149 -21.10 0.98 -8.83
N ALA A 150 -20.73 -0.13 -8.17
CA ALA A 150 -21.65 -1.02 -7.47
C ALA A 150 -22.28 -0.38 -6.21
N SER A 151 -21.62 0.59 -5.60
CA SER A 151 -22.11 1.31 -4.41
C SER A 151 -23.04 2.47 -4.75
N ALA A 152 -22.92 3.06 -5.94
CA ALA A 152 -23.66 4.25 -6.35
C ALA A 152 -25.20 4.09 -6.29
N PRO A 153 -25.84 2.97 -6.75
CA PRO A 153 -27.29 2.81 -6.67
C PRO A 153 -27.86 2.81 -5.25
N LYS A 154 -27.04 2.47 -4.27
CA LYS A 154 -27.42 2.43 -2.83
C LYS A 154 -27.03 3.70 -2.08
N LEU A 155 -26.26 4.58 -2.72
CA LEU A 155 -25.63 5.75 -2.08
C LEU A 155 -24.74 5.35 -0.88
N SER A 156 -24.20 4.11 -0.89
CA SER A 156 -23.29 3.65 0.17
C SER A 156 -21.98 4.43 0.13
N GLN A 157 -21.48 4.77 1.31
CA GLN A 157 -20.19 5.42 1.42
C GLN A 157 -19.07 4.46 1.00
N VAL A 158 -18.00 5.00 0.39
CA VAL A 158 -16.81 4.24 0.04
C VAL A 158 -15.55 4.97 0.52
N ALA A 159 -14.63 4.22 1.12
CA ALA A 159 -13.27 4.67 1.43
C ALA A 159 -12.31 3.79 0.65
N LEU A 160 -11.52 4.40 -0.24
CA LEU A 160 -10.68 3.70 -1.19
C LEU A 160 -9.21 4.05 -0.96
N GLU A 161 -8.41 3.01 -0.68
CA GLU A 161 -6.96 3.06 -0.67
C GLU A 161 -6.47 2.28 -1.91
N LEU A 162 -5.91 2.98 -2.88
CA LEU A 162 -5.65 2.43 -4.21
C LEU A 162 -4.15 2.37 -4.52
N GLY A 163 -3.80 2.09 -5.76
CA GLY A 163 -2.43 2.05 -6.23
C GLY A 163 -1.74 3.41 -6.25
N GLY A 164 -0.42 3.38 -6.42
CA GLY A 164 0.42 4.56 -6.53
C GLY A 164 1.50 4.40 -7.61
N LYS A 165 2.14 5.52 -7.94
CA LYS A 165 3.36 5.58 -8.76
C LYS A 165 4.26 6.66 -8.19
N SER A 166 4.63 6.47 -6.92
CA SER A 166 5.32 7.48 -6.11
C SER A 166 6.66 7.87 -6.71
N ALA A 167 6.98 9.16 -6.61
CA ALA A 167 8.20 9.74 -7.14
C ALA A 167 9.20 10.01 -6.01
N MET A 168 10.45 9.64 -6.24
CA MET A 168 11.59 10.09 -5.47
C MET A 168 12.35 11.13 -6.31
N VAL A 169 12.47 12.34 -5.79
CA VAL A 169 13.19 13.44 -6.44
C VAL A 169 14.55 13.62 -5.77
N VAL A 170 15.61 13.62 -6.55
CA VAL A 170 16.99 13.68 -6.07
C VAL A 170 17.73 14.84 -6.75
N PHE A 171 18.10 15.85 -5.96
CA PHE A 171 18.88 17.00 -6.40
C PHE A 171 20.39 16.74 -6.26
N GLU A 172 21.22 17.48 -6.99
CA GLU A 172 22.66 17.27 -7.06
C GLU A 172 23.44 17.62 -5.78
N ASP A 173 22.84 18.38 -4.89
CA ASP A 173 23.41 18.74 -3.58
C ASP A 173 23.20 17.67 -2.49
N THR A 174 22.57 16.55 -2.85
CA THR A 174 22.32 15.45 -1.91
C THR A 174 23.57 14.61 -1.63
N ASP A 175 23.59 13.98 -0.44
CA ASP A 175 24.51 12.87 -0.18
C ASP A 175 24.13 11.67 -1.02
N ILE A 176 24.97 11.32 -1.99
CA ILE A 176 24.68 10.26 -2.98
C ILE A 176 24.52 8.88 -2.34
N GLU A 177 25.23 8.57 -1.25
CA GLU A 177 25.10 7.28 -0.56
C GLU A 177 23.74 7.17 0.12
N ARG A 178 23.27 8.24 0.74
CA ARG A 178 21.91 8.34 1.29
C ARG A 178 20.85 8.24 0.21
N ALA A 179 21.06 8.85 -0.95
CA ALA A 179 20.16 8.75 -2.09
C ALA A 179 20.06 7.31 -2.61
N VAL A 180 21.19 6.60 -2.69
CA VAL A 180 21.22 5.15 -3.06
C VAL A 180 20.43 4.33 -2.06
N GLU A 181 20.72 4.47 -0.76
CA GLU A 181 20.01 3.72 0.29
C GLU A 181 18.49 3.98 0.26
N ALA A 182 18.09 5.25 0.21
CA ALA A 182 16.69 5.63 0.17
C ALA A 182 15.97 5.12 -1.09
N THR A 183 16.63 5.15 -2.25
CA THR A 183 16.08 4.62 -3.51
C THR A 183 15.86 3.11 -3.44
N ILE A 184 16.86 2.37 -2.96
CA ILE A 184 16.76 0.91 -2.82
C ILE A 184 15.65 0.55 -1.84
N LYS A 185 15.66 1.17 -0.66
CA LYS A 185 14.62 0.97 0.36
C LYS A 185 13.22 1.31 -0.15
N GLY A 186 13.08 2.45 -0.84
CA GLY A 186 11.79 2.91 -1.36
C GLY A 186 11.23 2.03 -2.48
N CYS A 187 12.11 1.42 -3.31
CA CYS A 187 11.68 0.62 -4.46
C CYS A 187 11.61 -0.89 -4.20
N LEU A 188 12.51 -1.45 -3.36
CA LEU A 188 12.65 -2.91 -3.23
C LEU A 188 11.98 -3.48 -1.98
N THR A 189 11.60 -2.67 -0.99
CA THR A 189 10.91 -3.17 0.19
C THR A 189 9.70 -4.00 -0.22
N ASN A 190 9.54 -5.18 0.37
CA ASN A 190 8.50 -6.15 0.04
C ASN A 190 8.50 -6.58 -1.45
N GLY A 191 9.66 -6.62 -2.11
CA GLY A 191 9.77 -6.89 -3.54
C GLY A 191 9.10 -5.83 -4.43
N GLY A 192 9.04 -4.58 -3.97
CA GLY A 192 8.36 -3.48 -4.68
C GLY A 192 6.83 -3.55 -4.63
N GLN A 193 6.27 -4.44 -3.81
CA GLN A 193 4.82 -4.68 -3.71
C GLN A 193 4.18 -3.78 -2.63
N ILE A 194 4.39 -2.47 -2.76
CA ILE A 194 3.87 -1.44 -1.85
C ILE A 194 3.21 -0.35 -2.67
N CYS A 195 2.02 0.07 -2.28
CA CYS A 195 1.29 1.15 -2.97
C CYS A 195 2.03 2.50 -2.94
N THR A 196 2.83 2.74 -1.90
CA THR A 196 3.70 3.93 -1.76
C THR A 196 5.14 3.69 -2.20
N ALA A 197 5.47 2.58 -2.90
CA ALA A 197 6.82 2.31 -3.37
C ALA A 197 7.31 3.41 -4.31
N HIS A 198 8.53 3.92 -4.06
CA HIS A 198 9.16 4.96 -4.89
C HIS A 198 9.69 4.34 -6.18
N THR A 199 8.79 3.99 -7.08
CA THR A 199 9.11 3.29 -8.34
C THR A 199 9.41 4.23 -9.50
N ARG A 200 9.35 5.55 -9.28
CA ARG A 200 9.88 6.58 -10.18
C ARG A 200 11.01 7.34 -9.51
N LEU A 201 12.20 7.31 -10.10
CA LEU A 201 13.34 8.14 -9.71
C LEU A 201 13.45 9.32 -10.68
N ILE A 202 13.36 10.53 -10.15
CA ILE A 202 13.51 11.78 -10.86
C ILE A 202 14.79 12.41 -10.34
N VAL A 203 15.85 12.37 -11.13
CA VAL A 203 17.21 12.72 -10.70
C VAL A 203 17.75 13.90 -11.49
N GLN A 204 18.41 14.83 -10.80
CA GLN A 204 19.07 15.95 -11.48
C GLN A 204 20.21 15.46 -12.37
N GLU A 205 20.33 16.01 -13.58
CA GLU A 205 21.23 15.53 -14.63
C GLU A 205 22.68 15.38 -14.16
N GLY A 206 23.17 16.33 -13.36
CA GLY A 206 24.57 16.37 -12.92
C GLY A 206 25.04 15.16 -12.11
N ILE A 207 24.13 14.44 -11.42
CA ILE A 207 24.47 13.27 -10.58
C ILE A 207 23.88 11.97 -11.08
N LYS A 208 23.10 12.00 -12.18
CA LYS A 208 22.36 10.83 -12.68
C LYS A 208 23.26 9.61 -12.91
N ASP A 209 24.35 9.77 -13.64
CA ASP A 209 25.20 8.65 -14.03
C ASP A 209 25.93 8.03 -12.83
N ASP A 210 26.41 8.86 -11.90
CA ASP A 210 27.06 8.38 -10.67
C ASP A 210 26.05 7.66 -9.75
N LEU A 211 24.84 8.20 -9.61
CA LEU A 211 23.77 7.56 -8.84
C LEU A 211 23.36 6.22 -9.44
N LEU A 212 23.13 6.15 -10.76
CA LEU A 212 22.78 4.91 -11.45
C LEU A 212 23.86 3.84 -11.34
N LYS A 213 25.12 4.23 -11.49
CA LYS A 213 26.26 3.32 -11.34
C LYS A 213 26.35 2.73 -9.93
N LYS A 214 26.14 3.54 -8.89
CA LYS A 214 26.11 3.08 -7.50
C LYS A 214 24.92 2.19 -7.22
N LEU A 215 23.71 2.57 -7.67
CA LEU A 215 22.50 1.76 -7.55
C LEU A 215 22.72 0.37 -8.18
N LYS A 216 23.22 0.31 -9.44
CA LYS A 216 23.52 -0.95 -10.10
C LYS A 216 24.47 -1.82 -9.29
N ASN A 217 25.60 -1.23 -8.83
CA ASN A 217 26.60 -1.96 -8.03
C ASN A 217 26.04 -2.56 -6.73
N VAL A 218 25.06 -1.92 -6.11
CA VAL A 218 24.41 -2.45 -4.92
C VAL A 218 23.38 -3.50 -5.29
N LEU A 219 22.50 -3.23 -6.27
CA LEU A 219 21.43 -4.13 -6.68
C LEU A 219 21.94 -5.51 -7.13
N GLU A 220 23.06 -5.53 -7.87
CA GLU A 220 23.67 -6.78 -8.38
C GLU A 220 24.34 -7.63 -7.27
N LYS A 221 24.50 -7.07 -6.07
CA LYS A 221 25.11 -7.78 -4.93
C LYS A 221 24.09 -8.23 -3.88
N ILE A 222 22.85 -7.74 -3.94
CA ILE A 222 21.82 -8.14 -2.99
C ILE A 222 21.45 -9.60 -3.25
N PRO A 223 21.60 -10.50 -2.28
CA PRO A 223 21.26 -11.90 -2.45
C PRO A 223 19.74 -12.10 -2.54
N TYR A 224 19.33 -13.18 -3.19
CA TYR A 224 17.94 -13.61 -3.17
C TYR A 224 17.63 -14.37 -1.90
N CYS A 225 16.45 -14.10 -1.31
CA CYS A 225 15.95 -14.79 -0.14
C CYS A 225 15.67 -16.26 -0.48
N SER A 226 16.43 -17.20 0.13
CA SER A 226 16.26 -18.62 -0.13
C SER A 226 15.21 -19.26 0.79
N ASP A 227 15.24 -18.89 2.07
CA ASP A 227 14.31 -19.36 3.10
C ASP A 227 14.27 -18.35 4.27
N PRO A 228 13.17 -17.60 4.43
CA PRO A 228 13.09 -16.57 5.45
C PRO A 228 13.17 -17.12 6.90
N ILE A 229 12.86 -18.40 7.12
CA ILE A 229 12.94 -19.02 8.44
C ILE A 229 14.40 -19.35 8.77
N THR A 230 15.10 -20.01 7.86
CA THR A 230 16.50 -20.38 8.03
C THR A 230 17.43 -19.16 8.09
N GLU A 231 17.14 -18.11 7.32
CA GLU A 231 17.90 -16.86 7.36
C GLU A 231 17.75 -16.15 8.70
N ARG A 232 16.56 -16.18 9.30
CA ARG A 232 16.33 -15.68 10.67
C ARG A 232 17.13 -16.45 11.72
N GLU A 233 17.18 -17.77 11.62
CA GLU A 233 17.93 -18.63 12.56
C GLU A 233 19.45 -18.42 12.47
N ARG A 234 19.97 -18.01 11.30
CA ARG A 234 21.39 -17.68 11.10
C ARG A 234 21.81 -16.35 11.73
N GLY A 235 20.88 -15.58 12.27
CA GLY A 235 21.16 -14.28 12.87
C GLY A 235 21.52 -13.20 11.84
N ASP A 236 21.28 -13.45 10.58
CA ASP A 236 21.44 -12.44 9.52
C ASP A 236 20.43 -11.34 9.74
N ARG A 237 20.92 -10.14 10.06
CA ARG A 237 20.10 -8.98 10.48
C ARG A 237 19.32 -8.31 9.34
N ALA A 238 19.24 -8.94 8.20
CA ALA A 238 18.52 -8.43 7.03
C ALA A 238 17.08 -7.97 7.34
N TRP A 239 16.46 -8.57 8.33
CA TRP A 239 15.13 -8.21 8.80
C TRP A 239 15.10 -7.05 9.81
N GLU A 240 16.20 -6.80 10.54
CA GLU A 240 16.31 -5.68 11.49
C GLU A 240 16.55 -4.34 10.78
N THR A 241 17.20 -4.36 9.63
CA THR A 241 17.64 -3.15 8.89
C THR A 241 16.63 -2.66 7.86
N GLY A 242 15.50 -3.33 7.68
CA GLY A 242 14.39 -2.85 6.86
C GLY A 242 14.26 -3.49 5.48
N MET A 243 14.60 -4.76 5.31
CA MET A 243 14.23 -5.60 4.16
C MET A 243 14.83 -5.23 2.80
N THR A 244 15.92 -4.49 2.76
CA THR A 244 16.64 -4.19 1.52
C THR A 244 17.88 -5.05 1.31
N ASP A 245 18.21 -5.90 2.28
CA ASP A 245 19.41 -6.75 2.24
C ASP A 245 19.21 -8.07 1.51
N VAL A 246 17.96 -8.41 1.16
CA VAL A 246 17.60 -9.59 0.36
C VAL A 246 16.48 -9.27 -0.62
N ILE A 247 16.58 -9.84 -1.82
CA ILE A 247 15.50 -9.77 -2.83
C ILE A 247 14.45 -10.83 -2.49
N GLN A 248 13.23 -10.37 -2.26
CA GLN A 248 12.09 -11.22 -1.97
C GLN A 248 11.34 -11.63 -3.24
N PRO A 249 10.70 -12.80 -3.27
CA PRO A 249 9.83 -13.17 -4.38
C PRO A 249 8.57 -12.29 -4.40
N VAL A 250 7.96 -12.14 -5.54
CA VAL A 250 6.60 -11.60 -5.63
C VAL A 250 5.60 -12.67 -5.19
N VAL A 251 4.40 -12.23 -4.82
CA VAL A 251 3.43 -13.04 -4.04
C VAL A 251 2.87 -14.24 -4.78
N SER A 252 2.81 -14.21 -6.12
CA SER A 252 2.14 -15.25 -6.92
C SER A 252 2.67 -15.29 -8.35
N GLU A 253 2.36 -16.38 -9.05
CA GLU A 253 2.65 -16.54 -10.48
C GLU A 253 2.01 -15.44 -11.32
N SER A 254 0.75 -15.10 -11.08
CA SER A 254 0.07 -14.04 -11.82
C SER A 254 0.69 -12.66 -11.61
N GLN A 255 1.23 -12.38 -10.42
CA GLN A 255 1.97 -11.15 -10.17
C GLN A 255 3.35 -11.17 -10.86
N HIS A 256 4.00 -12.31 -10.89
CA HIS A 256 5.26 -12.52 -11.62
C HIS A 256 5.08 -12.28 -13.12
N GLU A 257 4.07 -12.91 -13.71
CA GLU A 257 3.71 -12.72 -15.13
C GLU A 257 3.38 -11.26 -15.46
N LYS A 258 2.61 -10.59 -14.57
CA LYS A 258 2.30 -9.16 -14.72
C LYS A 258 3.56 -8.31 -14.80
N VAL A 259 4.50 -8.49 -13.87
CA VAL A 259 5.74 -7.70 -13.84
C VAL A 259 6.61 -8.01 -15.07
N LEU A 260 6.76 -9.28 -15.44
CA LEU A 260 7.48 -9.67 -16.66
C LEU A 260 6.82 -9.12 -17.93
N GLY A 261 5.49 -9.02 -17.95
CA GLY A 261 4.74 -8.38 -19.02
C GLY A 261 5.17 -6.92 -19.23
N PHE A 262 5.26 -6.14 -18.17
CA PHE A 262 5.78 -4.75 -18.21
C PHE A 262 7.24 -4.68 -18.69
N LEU A 263 8.08 -5.59 -18.23
CA LEU A 263 9.49 -5.63 -18.65
C LEU A 263 9.65 -5.99 -20.13
N ASN A 264 8.84 -6.93 -20.62
CA ASN A 264 8.84 -7.32 -22.04
C ASN A 264 8.30 -6.19 -22.93
N GLU A 265 7.25 -5.48 -22.48
CA GLU A 265 6.71 -4.31 -23.18
C GLU A 265 7.75 -3.18 -23.22
N ALA A 266 8.44 -2.90 -22.10
CA ALA A 266 9.52 -1.92 -22.06
C ALA A 266 10.63 -2.26 -23.07
N LYS A 267 11.05 -3.52 -23.13
CA LYS A 267 12.04 -3.99 -24.12
C LYS A 267 11.54 -3.79 -25.56
N ALA A 268 10.31 -4.21 -25.83
CA ALA A 268 9.72 -4.10 -27.17
C ALA A 268 9.56 -2.64 -27.63
N SER A 269 9.34 -1.72 -26.68
CA SER A 269 9.23 -0.28 -26.91
C SER A 269 10.57 0.44 -26.98
N GLY A 270 11.70 -0.28 -26.88
CA GLY A 270 13.04 0.30 -26.94
C GLY A 270 13.45 1.06 -25.67
N ILE A 271 12.77 0.87 -24.55
CA ILE A 271 13.19 1.42 -23.26
C ILE A 271 14.45 0.71 -22.80
N GLU A 272 15.46 1.48 -22.42
CA GLU A 272 16.74 0.95 -21.99
C GLU A 272 16.62 0.26 -20.62
N ILE A 273 17.08 -0.97 -20.53
CA ILE A 273 17.25 -1.70 -19.29
C ILE A 273 18.69 -1.53 -18.83
N TYR A 274 18.89 -0.69 -17.82
CA TYR A 274 20.20 -0.39 -17.27
C TYR A 274 20.79 -1.54 -16.45
N THR A 275 19.93 -2.28 -15.71
CA THR A 275 20.27 -3.54 -15.01
C THR A 275 19.01 -4.37 -14.77
N GLY A 276 19.14 -5.67 -14.56
CA GLY A 276 18.04 -6.61 -14.36
C GLY A 276 17.27 -6.92 -15.63
N GLY A 277 15.96 -6.85 -15.59
CA GLY A 277 15.08 -6.99 -16.75
C GLY A 277 14.52 -8.38 -17.00
N GLY A 278 14.56 -9.29 -16.02
CA GLY A 278 14.05 -10.66 -16.19
C GLY A 278 13.99 -11.44 -14.89
N VAL A 279 14.06 -12.75 -15.04
CA VAL A 279 14.20 -13.69 -13.94
C VAL A 279 15.68 -13.88 -13.61
N PRO A 280 16.04 -14.12 -12.33
CA PRO A 280 17.42 -14.43 -11.96
C PRO A 280 17.86 -15.78 -12.53
N ASP A 281 19.20 -15.98 -12.60
CA ASP A 281 19.74 -17.31 -12.90
C ASP A 281 19.31 -18.29 -11.80
N PRO A 282 18.88 -19.52 -12.16
CA PRO A 282 18.51 -20.54 -11.17
C PRO A 282 19.58 -20.82 -10.12
N THR A 283 20.86 -20.58 -10.44
CA THR A 283 21.98 -20.75 -9.50
C THR A 283 22.02 -19.67 -8.42
N ASP A 284 21.47 -18.48 -8.70
CA ASP A 284 21.40 -17.37 -7.73
C ASP A 284 20.31 -17.60 -6.68
N VAL A 285 19.28 -18.37 -7.03
CA VAL A 285 18.07 -18.62 -6.21
C VAL A 285 18.17 -20.02 -5.59
N LYS A 286 19.20 -20.26 -4.80
CA LYS A 286 19.51 -21.58 -4.22
C LYS A 286 18.29 -22.21 -3.54
N ASN A 287 17.81 -23.33 -4.07
CA ASN A 287 16.75 -24.19 -3.50
C ASN A 287 15.39 -23.52 -3.27
N SER A 288 15.08 -22.41 -3.92
CA SER A 288 13.78 -21.75 -3.79
C SER A 288 12.93 -21.92 -5.05
N SER A 289 11.66 -22.26 -4.85
CA SER A 289 10.62 -22.25 -5.90
C SER A 289 9.88 -20.91 -5.98
N GLY A 290 10.43 -19.84 -5.39
CA GLY A 290 9.78 -18.53 -5.36
C GLY A 290 9.72 -17.83 -6.72
N TYR A 291 8.73 -16.97 -6.88
CA TYR A 291 8.52 -16.16 -8.08
C TYR A 291 9.43 -14.92 -8.06
N PHE A 292 10.72 -15.10 -8.34
CA PHE A 292 11.71 -14.03 -8.28
C PHE A 292 11.80 -13.23 -9.59
N ILE A 293 12.03 -11.93 -9.43
CA ILE A 293 12.30 -10.99 -10.50
C ILE A 293 13.58 -10.25 -10.13
N GLN A 294 14.46 -10.07 -11.11
CA GLN A 294 15.66 -9.26 -10.93
C GLN A 294 15.28 -7.80 -10.63
N PRO A 295 15.85 -7.18 -9.58
CA PRO A 295 15.75 -5.73 -9.41
C PRO A 295 16.14 -5.02 -10.70
N THR A 296 15.23 -4.23 -11.22
CA THR A 296 15.37 -3.68 -12.57
C THR A 296 15.38 -2.16 -12.54
N ILE A 297 16.31 -1.56 -13.24
CA ILE A 297 16.36 -0.13 -13.52
C ILE A 297 16.07 0.08 -15.01
N LEU A 298 15.02 0.85 -15.30
CA LEU A 298 14.69 1.34 -16.63
C LEU A 298 15.15 2.79 -16.75
N THR A 299 15.90 3.12 -17.82
CA THR A 299 16.36 4.49 -18.10
C THR A 299 15.78 5.01 -19.40
N ASN A 300 15.83 6.32 -19.59
CA ASN A 300 15.27 6.98 -20.77
C ASN A 300 13.79 6.62 -21.01
N VAL A 301 13.04 6.45 -19.92
CA VAL A 301 11.65 6.03 -19.93
C VAL A 301 10.77 7.14 -20.51
N PRO A 302 10.02 6.92 -21.61
CA PRO A 302 9.09 7.91 -22.14
C PRO A 302 8.00 8.25 -21.11
N ARG A 303 7.62 9.54 -21.02
CA ARG A 303 6.65 10.03 -20.06
C ARG A 303 5.26 9.40 -20.21
N ASP A 304 4.89 9.04 -21.43
CA ASP A 304 3.61 8.42 -21.81
C ASP A 304 3.65 6.89 -21.82
N SER A 305 4.80 6.27 -21.51
CA SER A 305 4.92 4.80 -21.46
C SER A 305 4.23 4.20 -20.25
N ASP A 306 3.78 2.97 -20.38
CA ASP A 306 3.20 2.19 -19.27
C ASP A 306 4.18 2.01 -18.12
N ALA A 307 5.48 1.89 -18.40
CA ALA A 307 6.51 1.83 -17.38
C ALA A 307 6.60 3.08 -16.49
N TRP A 308 6.20 4.26 -17.00
CA TRP A 308 6.13 5.50 -16.23
C TRP A 308 4.75 5.76 -15.64
N GLN A 309 3.68 5.46 -16.37
CA GLN A 309 2.32 5.84 -16.05
C GLN A 309 1.56 4.83 -15.19
N LYS A 310 1.92 3.54 -15.23
CA LYS A 310 1.18 2.47 -14.54
C LYS A 310 1.93 1.89 -13.35
N GLU A 311 1.18 1.42 -12.37
CA GLU A 311 1.70 0.68 -11.21
C GLU A 311 2.11 -0.73 -11.62
N ILE A 312 3.42 -1.02 -11.58
CA ILE A 312 3.98 -2.35 -11.89
C ILE A 312 3.78 -3.31 -10.71
N PHE A 313 3.99 -2.81 -9.48
CA PHE A 313 3.88 -3.55 -8.23
C PHE A 313 4.90 -4.70 -8.12
N GLY A 314 6.15 -4.36 -8.42
CA GLY A 314 7.30 -5.25 -8.45
C GLY A 314 8.62 -4.46 -8.35
N PRO A 315 9.79 -5.14 -8.32
CA PRO A 315 11.09 -4.51 -8.08
C PRO A 315 11.63 -3.79 -9.34
N VAL A 316 10.87 -2.83 -9.86
CA VAL A 316 11.18 -2.10 -11.10
C VAL A 316 11.17 -0.61 -10.85
N LEU A 317 12.32 0.03 -11.07
CA LEU A 317 12.54 1.47 -10.94
C LEU A 317 12.59 2.12 -12.33
N SER A 318 11.71 3.07 -12.59
CA SER A 318 11.72 3.89 -13.81
C SER A 318 12.44 5.21 -13.52
N VAL A 319 13.43 5.57 -14.35
CA VAL A 319 14.29 6.73 -14.14
C VAL A 319 14.12 7.76 -15.25
N ARG A 320 13.95 9.02 -14.84
CA ARG A 320 14.02 10.20 -15.70
C ARG A 320 14.89 11.27 -15.05
N SER A 321 15.53 12.12 -15.85
CA SER A 321 16.30 13.24 -15.33
C SER A 321 15.55 14.57 -15.48
N PHE A 322 16.03 15.57 -14.76
CA PHE A 322 15.57 16.96 -14.83
C PHE A 322 16.77 17.92 -14.75
N SER A 323 16.59 19.12 -15.34
CA SER A 323 17.58 20.20 -15.29
C SER A 323 17.17 21.38 -14.39
N SER A 324 15.90 21.48 -14.02
CA SER A 324 15.37 22.53 -13.17
C SER A 324 14.32 22.02 -12.19
N GLU A 325 14.15 22.71 -11.07
CA GLU A 325 13.13 22.39 -10.05
C GLU A 325 11.72 22.37 -10.65
N ALA A 326 11.40 23.29 -11.55
CA ALA A 326 10.10 23.31 -12.23
C ALA A 326 9.85 22.04 -13.06
N GLU A 327 10.90 21.53 -13.72
CA GLU A 327 10.82 20.26 -14.45
C GLU A 327 10.67 19.07 -13.50
N ALA A 328 11.39 19.04 -12.38
CA ALA A 328 11.26 18.00 -11.34
C ALA A 328 9.82 17.92 -10.82
N ILE A 329 9.20 19.07 -10.51
CA ILE A 329 7.81 19.15 -10.07
C ILE A 329 6.85 18.65 -11.18
N ALA A 330 7.08 19.04 -12.42
CA ALA A 330 6.26 18.61 -13.56
C ALA A 330 6.36 17.11 -13.81
N GLU A 331 7.55 16.51 -13.64
CA GLU A 331 7.74 15.07 -13.75
C GLU A 331 7.12 14.31 -12.57
N ALA A 332 7.25 14.81 -11.34
CA ALA A 332 6.64 14.21 -10.16
C ALA A 332 5.11 14.11 -10.29
N ASN A 333 4.48 15.17 -10.82
CA ASN A 333 3.03 15.27 -11.01
C ASN A 333 2.53 14.72 -12.35
N SER A 334 3.35 13.98 -13.11
CA SER A 334 3.04 13.55 -14.48
C SER A 334 2.20 12.28 -14.60
N THR A 335 1.66 11.76 -13.52
CA THR A 335 0.79 10.56 -13.51
C THR A 335 -0.59 10.87 -12.94
N ALA A 336 -1.54 9.96 -13.16
CA ALA A 336 -2.89 10.07 -12.59
C ALA A 336 -2.94 9.67 -11.09
N PHE A 337 -1.84 9.20 -10.51
CA PHE A 337 -1.76 8.82 -9.11
C PHE A 337 -1.40 10.02 -8.23
N GLY A 338 -1.81 9.94 -6.95
CA GLY A 338 -1.49 10.94 -5.94
C GLY A 338 -1.00 10.33 -4.61
N LEU A 339 -0.97 9.00 -4.50
CA LEU A 339 -0.45 8.31 -3.32
C LEU A 339 1.09 8.29 -3.36
N ALA A 340 1.71 8.62 -2.23
CA ALA A 340 3.16 8.62 -2.05
C ALA A 340 3.55 8.24 -0.60
#